data_0f2865dbd85ec4447e65371d5ef9113e
#
_entry.id   0f2865dbd85ec4447e65371d5ef9113e
#
_cell.length_a   1.000
_cell.length_b   1.000
_cell.length_c   1.000
_cell.angle_alpha   90.00
_cell.angle_beta   90.00
_cell.angle_gamma   90.00
#
_symmetry.space_group_name_H-M   'P 1'
#
loop_
_entity.id
_entity.type
_entity.pdbx_description
1 polymer ?
#
loop_
_entity_poly.entity_id
_entity_poly.type
_entity_poly.pdbx_seq_one_letter_code
_entity_poly.pdbx_strand_id
1 'polypeptide(L)' 'MRKYAYLKNPQKCNDKEYIYKIMLHTHKEGVYLYEYCSLDAIICSYDQLYFDVSDIYEDWNSEIDERGWIDIDDPLPEN' A
#
# COMPACT_ATOMS: atom_id res chain seq x y z
N MET A 1 -8.94 -9.65 2.65
CA MET A 1 -8.66 -9.00 1.36
C MET A 1 -7.26 -8.43 1.38
N ARG A 2 -6.55 -8.60 0.30
CA ARG A 2 -5.20 -8.06 0.15
C ARG A 2 -5.05 -7.55 -1.27
N LYS A 3 -4.66 -6.29 -1.43
CA LYS A 3 -4.47 -5.65 -2.73
C LYS A 3 -3.24 -4.77 -2.69
N TYR A 4 -2.58 -4.65 -3.84
CA TYR A 4 -1.45 -3.73 -3.94
C TYR A 4 -1.65 -2.79 -5.14
N ALA A 5 -0.90 -1.70 -5.15
CA ALA A 5 -0.93 -0.73 -6.23
C ALA A 5 0.41 -0.02 -6.35
N TYR A 6 0.69 0.47 -7.54
CA TYR A 6 1.88 1.25 -7.81
C TYR A 6 1.51 2.72 -7.88
N LEU A 7 2.38 3.58 -7.37
CA LEU A 7 2.12 5.02 -7.42
C LEU A 7 2.49 5.58 -8.78
N LYS A 8 1.69 6.53 -9.27
CA LYS A 8 2.01 7.26 -10.51
C LYS A 8 3.36 7.94 -10.39
N ASN A 9 3.55 8.59 -9.24
CA ASN A 9 4.78 9.31 -8.93
C ASN A 9 5.22 8.88 -7.54
N PRO A 10 6.50 8.57 -7.36
CA PRO A 10 6.98 8.23 -6.02
C PRO A 10 6.69 9.37 -5.06
N GLN A 11 6.22 9.02 -3.87
CA GLN A 11 5.94 10.01 -2.83
C GLN A 11 7.08 10.06 -1.83
N LYS A 12 7.57 11.26 -1.59
CA LYS A 12 8.66 11.46 -0.64
C LYS A 12 8.14 11.23 0.78
N CYS A 13 8.76 10.31 1.50
CA CYS A 13 8.39 10.04 2.89
C CYS A 13 9.38 10.65 3.87
N ASN A 14 10.63 10.82 3.45
CA ASN A 14 11.63 11.56 4.22
C ASN A 14 12.70 12.07 3.25
N ASP A 15 13.77 12.66 3.78
CA ASP A 15 14.79 13.30 2.95
C ASP A 15 15.48 12.37 1.96
N LYS A 16 15.48 11.07 2.24
CA LYS A 16 16.23 10.09 1.46
C LYS A 16 15.38 9.02 0.80
N GLU A 17 14.12 8.89 1.19
CA GLU A 17 13.30 7.77 0.77
C GLU A 17 12.02 8.20 0.10
N TYR A 18 11.60 7.42 -0.90
CA TYR A 18 10.35 7.62 -1.62
C TYR A 18 9.54 6.34 -1.59
N ILE A 19 8.23 6.48 -1.54
CA ILE A 19 7.29 5.36 -1.62
C ILE A 19 6.95 5.13 -3.08
N TYR A 20 7.08 3.89 -3.54
CA TYR A 20 6.81 3.49 -4.92
C TYR A 20 5.60 2.59 -5.06
N LYS A 21 5.28 1.84 -4.02
CA LYS A 21 4.25 0.81 -4.03
C LYS A 21 3.57 0.76 -2.68
N ILE A 22 2.28 0.47 -2.68
CA ILE A 22 1.50 0.32 -1.45
C ILE A 22 0.71 -0.98 -1.51
N MET A 23 0.35 -1.52 -0.34
CA MET A 23 -0.49 -2.71 -0.23
C MET A 23 -1.46 -2.53 0.93
N LEU A 24 -2.72 -2.85 0.70
CA LEU A 24 -3.69 -2.89 1.79
C LEU A 24 -3.98 -4.34 2.18
N HIS A 25 -4.26 -4.55 3.46
CA HIS A 25 -4.57 -5.87 3.99
C HIS A 25 -5.58 -5.72 5.13
N THR A 26 -6.75 -6.35 4.97
CA THR A 26 -7.80 -6.27 5.97
C THR A 26 -7.49 -7.18 7.17
N HIS A 27 -7.73 -6.67 8.35
CA HIS A 27 -7.57 -7.36 9.62
C HIS A 27 -8.81 -7.13 10.48
N LYS A 28 -8.88 -7.77 11.62
CA LYS A 28 -10.02 -7.61 12.54
C LYS A 28 -10.13 -6.19 13.06
N GLU A 29 -9.01 -5.55 13.34
CA GLU A 29 -8.97 -4.20 13.91
C GLU A 29 -9.10 -3.09 12.86
N GLY A 30 -9.07 -3.44 11.58
CA GLY A 30 -9.15 -2.45 10.50
C GLY A 30 -8.39 -2.89 9.27
N VAL A 31 -7.89 -1.92 8.51
CA VAL A 31 -7.17 -2.19 7.27
C VAL A 31 -5.78 -1.56 7.37
N TYR A 32 -4.75 -2.38 7.26
CA TYR A 32 -3.38 -1.87 7.23
C TYR A 32 -3.02 -1.45 5.82
N LEU A 33 -2.34 -0.32 5.72
CA LEU A 33 -1.70 0.11 4.49
C LEU A 33 -0.20 0.04 4.70
N TYR A 34 0.47 -0.77 3.87
CA TYR A 34 1.92 -0.93 3.91
C TYR A 34 2.53 -0.12 2.78
N GLU A 35 3.61 0.59 3.07
CA GLU A 35 4.29 1.46 2.13
C GLU A 35 5.69 0.93 1.86
N TYR A 36 6.05 0.81 0.59
CA TYR A 36 7.30 0.18 0.16
C TYR A 36 8.18 1.20 -0.54
N CYS A 37 9.44 1.26 -0.14
CA CYS A 37 10.42 2.18 -0.70
C CYS A 37 11.19 1.59 -1.88
N SER A 38 10.75 0.44 -2.39
CA SER A 38 11.32 -0.21 -3.56
C SER A 38 10.26 -1.04 -4.24
N LEU A 39 10.29 -1.11 -5.58
CA LEU A 39 9.30 -1.87 -6.34
C LEU A 39 9.37 -3.37 -6.09
N ASP A 40 10.55 -3.88 -5.76
CA ASP A 40 10.77 -5.30 -5.52
C ASP A 40 10.85 -5.65 -4.04
N ALA A 41 10.59 -4.70 -3.15
CA ALA A 41 10.61 -4.96 -1.73
C ALA A 41 9.46 -5.88 -1.32
N ILE A 42 9.76 -6.86 -0.48
CA ILE A 42 8.75 -7.76 0.10
C ILE A 42 8.44 -7.40 1.56
N ILE A 43 9.26 -6.54 2.16
CA ILE A 43 9.05 -6.04 3.52
C ILE A 43 8.74 -4.55 3.42
N CYS A 44 7.66 -4.13 4.06
CA CYS A 44 7.27 -2.72 4.05
C CYS A 44 8.23 -1.89 4.88
N SER A 45 8.36 -0.62 4.49
CA SER A 45 9.16 0.36 5.23
C SER A 45 8.32 1.09 6.25
N TYR A 46 7.04 1.32 5.94
CA TYR A 46 6.11 2.04 6.80
C TYR A 46 4.74 1.38 6.73
N ASP A 47 3.94 1.54 7.79
CA ASP A 47 2.57 1.05 7.81
C ASP A 47 1.67 2.07 8.50
N GLN A 48 0.39 2.01 8.15
CA GLN A 48 -0.66 2.82 8.76
C GLN A 48 -1.89 1.97 8.95
N LEU A 49 -2.63 2.22 10.02
CA LEU A 49 -3.89 1.52 10.28
C LEU A 49 -5.06 2.46 9.97
N TYR A 50 -5.96 2.00 9.11
CA TYR A 50 -7.20 2.70 8.76
C TYR A 50 -8.37 1.94 9.33
N PHE A 51 -9.48 2.63 9.60
CA PHE A 51 -10.70 1.97 10.07
C PHE A 51 -11.38 1.19 8.96
N ASP A 52 -11.36 1.72 7.74
CA ASP A 52 -12.10 1.13 6.63
C ASP A 52 -11.32 1.33 5.33
N VAL A 53 -11.54 0.39 4.41
CA VAL A 53 -10.87 0.44 3.10
C VAL A 53 -11.25 1.70 2.33
N SER A 54 -12.46 2.22 2.51
CA SER A 54 -12.89 3.44 1.85
C SER A 54 -12.00 4.64 2.20
N ASP A 55 -11.47 4.66 3.41
CA ASP A 55 -10.56 5.73 3.83
C ASP A 55 -9.24 5.65 3.05
N ILE A 56 -8.77 4.44 2.79
CA ILE A 56 -7.58 4.23 1.98
C ILE A 56 -7.82 4.69 0.55
N TYR A 57 -8.96 4.32 -0.03
CA TYR A 57 -9.31 4.72 -1.39
C TYR A 57 -9.41 6.24 -1.50
N GLU A 58 -9.98 6.88 -0.50
CA GLU A 58 -10.10 8.33 -0.49
C GLU A 58 -8.74 9.01 -0.50
N ASP A 59 -7.79 8.48 0.27
CA ASP A 59 -6.46 9.07 0.36
C ASP A 59 -5.57 8.73 -0.84
N TRP A 60 -5.73 7.54 -1.43
CA TRP A 60 -4.72 7.00 -2.32
C TRP A 60 -5.16 6.77 -3.77
N ASN A 61 -6.46 6.69 -4.07
CA ASN A 61 -6.90 6.39 -5.44
C ASN A 61 -6.36 7.37 -6.48
N SER A 62 -6.23 8.63 -6.13
CA SER A 62 -5.71 9.63 -7.05
C SER A 62 -4.20 9.51 -7.26
N GLU A 63 -3.52 8.77 -6.41
CA GLU A 63 -2.06 8.64 -6.43
C GLU A 63 -1.56 7.36 -7.11
N ILE A 64 -2.45 6.41 -7.35
CA ILE A 64 -2.05 5.12 -7.97
C ILE A 64 -2.11 5.23 -9.49
N ASP A 65 -1.31 4.40 -10.17
CA ASP A 65 -1.21 4.44 -11.62
C ASP A 65 -2.40 3.73 -12.28
N GLU A 66 -2.38 3.68 -13.62
CA GLU A 66 -3.50 3.16 -14.41
C GLU A 66 -3.79 1.68 -14.19
N ARG A 67 -2.88 0.94 -13.58
CA ARG A 67 -3.11 -0.48 -13.25
C ARG A 67 -4.13 -0.62 -12.13
N GLY A 68 -4.29 0.40 -11.29
CA GLY A 68 -5.24 0.38 -10.18
C GLY A 68 -4.83 -0.59 -9.09
N TRP A 69 -5.80 -0.97 -8.27
CA TRP A 69 -5.59 -1.95 -7.20
C TRP A 69 -5.61 -3.35 -7.80
N ILE A 70 -4.60 -4.15 -7.46
CA ILE A 70 -4.41 -5.50 -7.99
C ILE A 70 -4.60 -6.49 -6.85
N ASP A 71 -5.49 -7.45 -7.05
CA ASP A 71 -5.76 -8.48 -6.04
C ASP A 71 -4.58 -9.43 -5.90
N ILE A 72 -4.31 -9.84 -4.67
CA ILE A 72 -3.32 -10.87 -4.37
C ILE A 72 -4.10 -12.11 -3.94
N ASP A 73 -4.02 -13.16 -4.75
CA ASP A 73 -4.77 -14.38 -4.51
C ASP A 73 -4.15 -15.23 -3.41
N ASP A 74 -2.84 -15.27 -3.35
CA ASP A 74 -2.16 -16.11 -2.39
C ASP A 74 -1.84 -15.31 -1.13
N PRO A 75 -2.01 -15.93 0.05
CA PRO A 75 -1.58 -15.29 1.28
C PRO A 75 -0.06 -15.18 1.29
N LEU A 76 0.44 -13.95 1.23
CA LEU A 76 1.86 -13.71 1.38
C LEU A 76 2.22 -13.83 2.86
N PRO A 77 3.49 -14.13 3.17
CA PRO A 77 3.93 -14.10 4.56
C PRO A 77 3.60 -12.75 5.18
N GLU A 78 3.25 -12.75 6.45
CA GLU A 78 2.97 -11.52 7.17
C GLU A 78 4.24 -10.66 7.20
N ASN A 79 4.05 -9.40 6.92
CA ASN A 79 5.13 -8.44 6.99
C ASN A 79 5.32 -7.94 8.41
#